data_1954c967ad55c497d12b71f23014bd24
#
_entry.id   1954c967ad55c497d12b71f23014bd24
#
_cell.length_a   1.000
_cell.length_b   1.000
_cell.length_c   1.000
_cell.angle_alpha   90.00
_cell.angle_beta   90.00
_cell.angle_gamma   90.00
#
_symmetry.space_group_name_H-M   'P 1'
#
loop_
_entity.id
_entity.type
_entity.pdbx_description
1 polymer ?
#
loop_
_entity_poly.entity_id
_entity_poly.type
_entity_poly.pdbx_seq_one_letter_code
_entity_poly.pdbx_strand_id
1 'polypeptide(L)'
;MTRIPNDQSHHHQSPPCLACRVLLLLDVQVNMLKHPADGGVPSSENVLRNIEDIVDRARSANQPPRIIHVRNCGEPGEPDAPHSPGWQLVFPPLSHEFVVDKLKNNAFAGTKLADLVPRDAELIVVGMQSDYCVRATCSAALDRGNNVILIKEAHATYDRIEVWNGGMVTQAHDVELEIEAELEEAGVSLLCMSDAPHLFSDR
;
A
#
# COMPACT_ATOMS: atom_id res chain seq x y z
N MET A 1 25.86 -59.39 10.26
CA MET A 1 26.21 -58.13 9.56
C MET A 1 25.10 -57.84 8.58
N THR A 2 24.14 -57.03 9.03
CA THR A 2 22.94 -56.68 8.25
C THR A 2 23.08 -55.19 7.86
N ARG A 3 23.14 -54.92 6.56
CA ARG A 3 23.24 -53.58 6.00
C ARG A 3 21.88 -52.90 6.10
N ILE A 4 21.85 -51.69 6.68
CA ILE A 4 20.71 -50.78 6.70
C ILE A 4 20.67 -50.00 5.35
N PRO A 5 19.56 -49.95 4.63
CA PRO A 5 19.45 -49.09 3.44
C PRO A 5 19.37 -47.64 3.85
N ASN A 6 20.17 -46.81 3.19
CA ASN A 6 20.19 -45.36 3.33
C ASN A 6 18.98 -44.76 2.56
N ASP A 7 17.97 -44.35 3.28
CA ASP A 7 16.80 -43.64 2.73
C ASP A 7 17.18 -42.16 2.49
N GLN A 8 17.58 -41.87 1.25
CA GLN A 8 17.72 -40.49 0.79
C GLN A 8 16.34 -39.99 0.33
N SER A 9 15.58 -39.48 1.28
CA SER A 9 14.39 -38.65 0.96
C SER A 9 14.81 -37.40 0.22
N HIS A 10 14.71 -37.43 -1.11
CA HIS A 10 14.77 -36.23 -1.95
C HIS A 10 13.57 -35.33 -1.60
N HIS A 11 13.81 -34.33 -0.81
CA HIS A 11 12.90 -33.20 -0.71
C HIS A 11 12.76 -32.59 -2.12
N HIS A 12 11.69 -32.92 -2.81
CA HIS A 12 11.23 -32.17 -3.97
C HIS A 12 10.87 -30.76 -3.44
N GLN A 13 11.81 -29.86 -3.53
CA GLN A 13 11.49 -28.44 -3.51
C GLN A 13 10.70 -28.17 -4.78
N SER A 14 9.40 -27.96 -4.63
CA SER A 14 8.57 -27.38 -5.68
C SER A 14 9.26 -26.13 -6.20
N PRO A 15 9.27 -25.86 -7.52
CA PRO A 15 9.81 -24.61 -8.04
C PRO A 15 9.15 -23.44 -7.29
N PRO A 16 9.87 -22.35 -6.98
CA PRO A 16 9.28 -21.21 -6.31
C PRO A 16 8.09 -20.76 -7.15
N CYS A 17 6.90 -20.83 -6.56
CA CYS A 17 5.71 -20.21 -7.11
C CYS A 17 6.09 -18.76 -7.37
N LEU A 18 5.88 -18.27 -8.60
CA LEU A 18 6.03 -16.83 -8.88
C LEU A 18 5.30 -16.09 -7.76
N ALA A 19 6.04 -15.29 -6.97
CA ALA A 19 5.48 -14.64 -5.81
C ALA A 19 4.22 -13.88 -6.24
N CYS A 20 3.10 -14.19 -5.58
CA CYS A 20 1.84 -13.52 -5.87
C CYS A 20 2.04 -12.02 -5.63
N ARG A 21 1.82 -11.19 -6.66
CA ARG A 21 1.89 -9.74 -6.53
C ARG A 21 0.54 -9.19 -6.08
N VAL A 22 0.59 -8.27 -5.16
CA VAL A 22 -0.59 -7.56 -4.65
C VAL A 22 -0.34 -6.06 -4.77
N LEU A 23 -1.20 -5.35 -5.49
CA LEU A 23 -1.26 -3.90 -5.47
C LEU A 23 -2.26 -3.48 -4.40
N LEU A 24 -1.76 -2.77 -3.39
CA LEU A 24 -2.54 -2.28 -2.26
C LEU A 24 -2.74 -0.78 -2.37
N LEU A 25 -3.98 -0.35 -2.60
CA LEU A 25 -4.38 1.04 -2.65
C LEU A 25 -4.93 1.43 -1.27
N LEU A 26 -4.11 2.14 -0.47
CA LEU A 26 -4.46 2.54 0.89
C LEU A 26 -5.18 3.88 0.88
N ASP A 27 -6.45 3.88 1.30
CA ASP A 27 -7.25 5.08 1.53
C ASP A 27 -7.26 6.07 0.34
N VAL A 28 -7.26 5.51 -0.89
CA VAL A 28 -7.36 6.27 -2.14
C VAL A 28 -8.82 6.72 -2.32
N GLN A 29 -9.23 7.66 -1.45
CA GLN A 29 -10.60 8.14 -1.28
C GLN A 29 -10.76 9.59 -1.70
N VAL A 30 -11.97 9.95 -2.10
CA VAL A 30 -12.31 11.30 -2.56
C VAL A 30 -11.91 12.37 -1.54
N ASN A 31 -12.08 12.10 -0.24
CA ASN A 31 -11.72 13.07 0.80
C ASN A 31 -10.25 13.48 0.77
N MET A 32 -9.34 12.52 0.50
CA MET A 32 -7.90 12.74 0.51
C MET A 32 -7.38 13.37 -0.79
N LEU A 33 -8.01 13.04 -1.92
CA LEU A 33 -7.55 13.40 -3.27
C LEU A 33 -8.35 14.53 -3.93
N LYS A 34 -9.23 15.20 -3.20
CA LYS A 34 -9.83 16.44 -3.67
C LYS A 34 -8.79 17.56 -3.76
N HIS A 35 -9.15 18.67 -4.40
CA HIS A 35 -8.23 19.81 -4.51
C HIS A 35 -7.73 20.25 -3.13
N PRO A 36 -6.45 20.67 -2.97
CA PRO A 36 -5.89 21.07 -1.67
C PRO A 36 -6.67 22.18 -0.99
N ALA A 37 -7.17 23.16 -1.75
CA ALA A 37 -8.01 24.24 -1.21
C ALA A 37 -9.32 23.75 -0.57
N ASP A 38 -9.79 22.56 -0.93
CA ASP A 38 -10.98 21.91 -0.37
C ASP A 38 -10.62 20.92 0.75
N GLY A 39 -9.33 20.85 1.13
CA GLY A 39 -8.81 20.03 2.21
C GLY A 39 -8.26 18.66 1.77
N GLY A 40 -7.91 18.50 0.50
CA GLY A 40 -7.12 17.35 0.02
C GLY A 40 -5.64 17.48 0.42
N VAL A 41 -4.86 16.41 0.25
CA VAL A 41 -3.41 16.45 0.49
C VAL A 41 -2.74 17.47 -0.47
N PRO A 42 -1.66 18.14 -0.06
CA PRO A 42 -1.00 19.17 -0.89
C PRO A 42 -0.63 18.72 -2.29
N SER A 43 -0.18 17.46 -2.44
CA SER A 43 0.24 16.85 -3.70
C SER A 43 -0.87 16.10 -4.44
N SER A 44 -2.15 16.28 -4.07
CA SER A 44 -3.28 15.45 -4.53
C SER A 44 -3.35 15.23 -6.05
N GLU A 45 -3.11 16.27 -6.86
CA GLU A 45 -3.16 16.15 -8.33
C GLU A 45 -2.05 15.26 -8.89
N ASN A 46 -0.83 15.38 -8.36
CA ASN A 46 0.29 14.57 -8.80
C ASN A 46 0.14 13.12 -8.36
N VAL A 47 -0.20 12.91 -7.09
CA VAL A 47 -0.40 11.57 -6.52
C VAL A 47 -1.55 10.85 -7.21
N LEU A 48 -2.67 11.54 -7.46
CA LEU A 48 -3.81 10.98 -8.18
C LEU A 48 -3.38 10.46 -9.57
N ARG A 49 -2.68 11.28 -10.35
CA ARG A 49 -2.19 10.92 -11.69
C ARG A 49 -1.22 9.73 -11.66
N ASN A 50 -0.33 9.70 -10.67
CA ASN A 50 0.63 8.63 -10.52
C ASN A 50 -0.06 7.31 -10.11
N ILE A 51 -1.03 7.36 -9.19
CA ILE A 51 -1.80 6.18 -8.81
C ILE A 51 -2.67 5.69 -9.97
N GLU A 52 -3.27 6.59 -10.76
CA GLU A 52 -4.02 6.24 -11.97
C GLU A 52 -3.15 5.46 -12.97
N ASP A 53 -1.93 5.95 -13.28
CA ASP A 53 -1.00 5.26 -14.17
C ASP A 53 -0.62 3.87 -13.64
N ILE A 54 -0.39 3.73 -12.33
CA ILE A 54 -0.09 2.44 -11.69
C ILE A 54 -1.29 1.48 -11.80
N VAL A 55 -2.50 1.94 -11.53
CA VAL A 55 -3.73 1.12 -11.60
C VAL A 55 -4.00 0.67 -13.03
N ASP A 56 -3.85 1.56 -14.00
CA ASP A 56 -4.07 1.24 -15.42
C ASP A 56 -3.06 0.22 -15.92
N ARG A 57 -1.79 0.34 -15.53
CA ARG A 57 -0.74 -0.65 -15.83
C ARG A 57 -1.03 -1.99 -15.17
N ALA A 58 -1.43 -1.98 -13.90
CA ALA A 58 -1.77 -3.19 -13.17
C ALA A 58 -2.94 -3.94 -13.82
N ARG A 59 -4.00 -3.20 -14.21
CA ARG A 59 -5.19 -3.75 -14.89
C ARG A 59 -4.90 -4.26 -16.30
N SER A 60 -3.91 -3.66 -16.99
CA SER A 60 -3.54 -3.99 -18.36
C SER A 60 -2.41 -5.03 -18.47
N ALA A 61 -1.82 -5.45 -17.36
CA ALA A 61 -0.72 -6.40 -17.36
C ALA A 61 -1.15 -7.78 -17.88
N ASN A 62 -0.24 -8.51 -18.55
CA ASN A 62 -0.49 -9.89 -18.99
C ASN A 62 -0.78 -10.83 -17.83
N GLN A 63 -0.13 -10.60 -16.69
CA GLN A 63 -0.39 -11.27 -15.41
C GLN A 63 -0.74 -10.20 -14.37
N PRO A 64 -2.01 -9.77 -14.31
CA PRO A 64 -2.42 -8.72 -13.40
C PRO A 64 -2.14 -9.10 -11.93
N PRO A 65 -1.62 -8.17 -11.11
CA PRO A 65 -1.53 -8.41 -9.69
C PRO A 65 -2.93 -8.51 -9.09
N ARG A 66 -3.03 -9.07 -7.89
CA ARG A 66 -4.26 -8.91 -7.10
C ARG A 66 -4.39 -7.45 -6.66
N ILE A 67 -5.45 -6.78 -7.05
CA ILE A 67 -5.72 -5.39 -6.66
C ILE A 67 -6.66 -5.38 -5.46
N ILE A 68 -6.24 -4.69 -4.39
CA ILE A 68 -7.01 -4.54 -3.15
C ILE A 68 -7.13 -3.06 -2.82
N HIS A 69 -8.35 -2.56 -2.80
CA HIS A 69 -8.69 -1.23 -2.33
C HIS A 69 -8.94 -1.30 -0.82
N VAL A 70 -8.12 -0.63 -0.05
CA VAL A 70 -8.35 -0.44 1.39
C VAL A 70 -9.00 0.92 1.59
N ARG A 71 -10.06 0.95 2.38
CA ARG A 71 -10.87 2.15 2.60
C ARG A 71 -10.99 2.43 4.09
N ASN A 72 -10.57 3.61 4.51
CA ASN A 72 -10.77 4.05 5.87
C ASN A 72 -12.25 4.36 6.12
N CYS A 73 -12.74 3.99 7.28
CA CYS A 73 -14.06 4.30 7.76
C CYS A 73 -13.93 5.24 8.96
N GLY A 74 -14.10 6.53 8.73
CA GLY A 74 -14.09 7.54 9.78
C GLY A 74 -15.30 7.45 10.72
N GLU A 75 -15.23 8.18 11.82
CA GLU A 75 -16.31 8.28 12.77
C GLU A 75 -17.50 9.07 12.22
N PRO A 76 -18.71 8.92 12.78
CA PRO A 76 -19.87 9.71 12.36
C PRO A 76 -19.61 11.22 12.41
N GLY A 77 -19.73 11.88 11.28
CA GLY A 77 -19.49 13.32 11.12
C GLY A 77 -18.12 13.65 10.53
N GLU A 78 -17.22 12.70 10.39
CA GLU A 78 -15.96 12.88 9.68
C GLU A 78 -16.18 12.87 8.15
N PRO A 79 -15.29 13.52 7.38
CA PRO A 79 -15.43 13.58 5.92
C PRO A 79 -15.44 12.22 5.22
N ASP A 80 -14.80 11.21 5.81
CA ASP A 80 -14.71 9.83 5.34
C ASP A 80 -15.57 8.86 6.16
N ALA A 81 -16.58 9.36 6.87
CA ALA A 81 -17.58 8.51 7.50
C ALA A 81 -18.29 7.63 6.45
N PRO A 82 -18.60 6.36 6.77
CA PRO A 82 -19.26 5.45 5.82
C PRO A 82 -20.46 6.08 5.12
N HIS A 83 -20.53 5.89 3.82
CA HIS A 83 -21.56 6.44 2.91
C HIS A 83 -21.50 7.95 2.65
N SER A 84 -20.53 8.70 3.22
CA SER A 84 -20.30 10.09 2.84
C SER A 84 -19.69 10.17 1.42
N PRO A 85 -19.77 11.33 0.74
CA PRO A 85 -19.08 11.53 -0.54
C PRO A 85 -17.56 11.34 -0.44
N GLY A 86 -16.95 11.77 0.67
CA GLY A 86 -15.50 11.65 0.90
C GLY A 86 -15.02 10.25 1.17
N TRP A 87 -15.90 9.34 1.62
CA TRP A 87 -15.61 7.93 1.84
C TRP A 87 -15.47 7.13 0.53
N GLN A 88 -16.02 7.63 -0.57
CA GLN A 88 -15.98 6.93 -1.84
C GLN A 88 -14.54 6.72 -2.33
N LEU A 89 -14.30 5.55 -2.92
CA LEU A 89 -13.04 5.26 -3.61
C LEU A 89 -12.96 6.09 -4.89
N VAL A 90 -11.78 6.64 -5.18
CA VAL A 90 -11.54 7.42 -6.41
C VAL A 90 -11.57 6.51 -7.64
N PHE A 91 -11.01 5.31 -7.52
CA PHE A 91 -11.04 4.29 -8.57
C PHE A 91 -12.12 3.26 -8.24
N PRO A 92 -13.21 3.18 -9.01
CA PRO A 92 -14.21 2.14 -8.81
C PRO A 92 -13.58 0.74 -8.97
N PRO A 93 -13.77 -0.17 -8.00
CA PRO A 93 -13.22 -1.51 -8.09
C PRO A 93 -13.89 -2.29 -9.23
N LEU A 94 -13.09 -3.06 -9.97
CA LEU A 94 -13.62 -4.03 -10.93
C LEU A 94 -14.16 -5.27 -10.19
N SER A 95 -14.98 -6.07 -10.87
CA SER A 95 -15.67 -7.22 -10.25
C SER A 95 -14.74 -8.29 -9.64
N HIS A 96 -13.48 -8.33 -10.06
CA HIS A 96 -12.47 -9.26 -9.57
C HIS A 96 -11.48 -8.60 -8.57
N GLU A 97 -11.64 -7.32 -8.30
CA GLU A 97 -10.85 -6.58 -7.31
C GLU A 97 -11.52 -6.64 -5.94
N PHE A 98 -10.73 -6.46 -4.88
CA PHE A 98 -11.22 -6.59 -3.51
C PHE A 98 -11.34 -5.21 -2.84
N VAL A 99 -12.32 -5.08 -1.96
CA VAL A 99 -12.47 -3.93 -1.08
C VAL A 99 -12.39 -4.39 0.36
N VAL A 100 -11.58 -3.70 1.16
CA VAL A 100 -11.38 -3.95 2.58
C VAL A 100 -11.60 -2.65 3.34
N ASP A 101 -12.62 -2.60 4.17
CA ASP A 101 -12.87 -1.49 5.08
C ASP A 101 -12.06 -1.66 6.36
N LYS A 102 -11.47 -0.57 6.88
CA LYS A 102 -10.67 -0.56 8.10
C LYS A 102 -11.05 0.60 9.02
N LEU A 103 -10.74 0.44 10.30
CA LEU A 103 -10.93 1.43 11.36
C LEU A 103 -9.61 1.80 12.05
N LYS A 104 -8.48 1.29 11.59
CA LYS A 104 -7.16 1.50 12.19
C LYS A 104 -6.13 1.81 11.11
N ASN A 105 -5.03 2.49 11.49
CA ASN A 105 -3.96 2.80 10.55
C ASN A 105 -3.36 1.54 9.90
N ASN A 106 -3.07 0.51 10.68
CA ASN A 106 -2.65 -0.78 10.15
C ASN A 106 -3.83 -1.51 9.49
N ALA A 107 -3.78 -1.65 8.17
CA ALA A 107 -4.85 -2.26 7.37
C ALA A 107 -5.05 -3.76 7.65
N PHE A 108 -4.08 -4.45 8.22
CA PHE A 108 -4.25 -5.85 8.65
C PHE A 108 -4.99 -5.98 9.98
N ALA A 109 -5.06 -4.91 10.78
CA ALA A 109 -5.58 -4.97 12.13
C ALA A 109 -7.12 -4.97 12.16
N GLY A 110 -7.71 -6.12 12.44
CA GLY A 110 -9.16 -6.30 12.58
C GLY A 110 -9.90 -6.35 11.24
N THR A 111 -9.20 -6.66 10.15
CA THR A 111 -9.77 -6.79 8.81
C THR A 111 -9.49 -8.19 8.21
N LYS A 112 -10.11 -8.46 7.06
CA LYS A 112 -9.84 -9.67 6.27
C LYS A 112 -8.61 -9.54 5.35
N LEU A 113 -7.83 -8.46 5.42
CA LEU A 113 -6.70 -8.24 4.53
C LEU A 113 -5.67 -9.37 4.60
N ALA A 114 -5.46 -9.92 5.80
CA ALA A 114 -4.54 -11.04 6.01
C ALA A 114 -4.91 -12.32 5.24
N ASP A 115 -6.19 -12.53 4.96
CA ASP A 115 -6.70 -13.68 4.20
C ASP A 115 -6.53 -13.45 2.68
N LEU A 116 -6.46 -12.18 2.27
CA LEU A 116 -6.30 -11.77 0.87
C LEU A 116 -4.83 -11.64 0.45
N VAL A 117 -3.92 -11.40 1.39
CA VAL A 117 -2.49 -11.20 1.14
C VAL A 117 -1.70 -12.39 1.66
N PRO A 118 -1.21 -13.30 0.79
CA PRO A 118 -0.29 -14.38 1.19
C PRO A 118 0.98 -13.82 1.86
N ARG A 119 1.58 -14.59 2.76
CA ARG A 119 2.80 -14.16 3.48
C ARG A 119 4.03 -14.04 2.57
N ASP A 120 4.06 -14.78 1.48
CA ASP A 120 5.11 -14.77 0.45
C ASP A 120 4.80 -13.82 -0.71
N ALA A 121 3.72 -13.05 -0.62
CA ALA A 121 3.38 -12.06 -1.66
C ALA A 121 4.35 -10.88 -1.65
N GLU A 122 4.65 -10.39 -2.87
CA GLU A 122 5.24 -9.07 -3.09
C GLU A 122 4.12 -8.03 -3.03
N LEU A 123 4.22 -7.11 -2.08
CA LEU A 123 3.21 -6.10 -1.80
C LEU A 123 3.65 -4.74 -2.35
N ILE A 124 2.94 -4.25 -3.35
CA ILE A 124 3.16 -2.94 -3.94
C ILE A 124 2.16 -1.99 -3.28
N VAL A 125 2.65 -0.95 -2.61
CA VAL A 125 1.84 -0.06 -1.79
C VAL A 125 1.83 1.35 -2.37
N VAL A 126 0.63 1.92 -2.47
CA VAL A 126 0.35 3.31 -2.83
C VAL A 126 -0.78 3.85 -1.95
N GLY A 127 -0.90 5.16 -1.81
CA GLY A 127 -2.03 5.78 -1.13
C GLY A 127 -1.69 6.69 0.04
N MET A 128 -2.59 6.84 1.00
CA MET A 128 -2.54 7.85 2.06
C MET A 128 -2.80 7.25 3.46
N GLN A 129 -2.41 7.94 4.51
CA GLN A 129 -1.42 8.98 4.63
C GLN A 129 -0.07 8.35 4.90
N SER A 130 1.00 8.95 4.38
CA SER A 130 2.36 8.40 4.46
C SER A 130 2.77 8.05 5.89
N ASP A 131 2.61 8.98 6.82
CA ASP A 131 3.01 8.87 8.23
C ASP A 131 1.99 8.13 9.13
N TYR A 132 0.83 7.73 8.59
CA TYR A 132 -0.20 6.97 9.30
C TYR A 132 -0.43 5.59 8.67
N CYS A 133 -1.37 5.49 7.73
CA CYS A 133 -1.83 4.20 7.21
C CYS A 133 -0.79 3.51 6.34
N VAL A 134 -0.03 4.26 5.54
CA VAL A 134 1.05 3.71 4.71
C VAL A 134 2.14 3.13 5.60
N ARG A 135 2.70 3.94 6.51
CA ARG A 135 3.75 3.50 7.44
C ARG A 135 3.30 2.27 8.25
N ALA A 136 2.15 2.37 8.92
CA ALA A 136 1.67 1.29 9.78
C ALA A 136 1.38 -0.02 9.03
N THR A 137 0.89 0.07 7.78
CA THR A 137 0.59 -1.11 6.97
C THR A 137 1.85 -1.72 6.37
N CYS A 138 2.80 -0.91 5.88
CA CYS A 138 4.10 -1.41 5.41
C CYS A 138 4.87 -2.13 6.51
N SER A 139 4.97 -1.54 7.71
CA SER A 139 5.63 -2.18 8.85
C SER A 139 4.96 -3.51 9.22
N ALA A 140 3.63 -3.54 9.29
CA ALA A 140 2.90 -4.77 9.57
C ALA A 140 3.06 -5.84 8.47
N ALA A 141 3.21 -5.45 7.21
CA ALA A 141 3.48 -6.37 6.11
C ALA A 141 4.89 -6.98 6.22
N LEU A 142 5.91 -6.18 6.56
CA LEU A 142 7.26 -6.68 6.84
C LEU A 142 7.27 -7.68 8.00
N ASP A 143 6.60 -7.38 9.11
CA ASP A 143 6.45 -8.27 10.26
C ASP A 143 5.77 -9.60 9.91
N ARG A 144 4.93 -9.60 8.88
CA ARG A 144 4.28 -10.79 8.34
C ARG A 144 5.21 -11.63 7.45
N GLY A 145 6.34 -11.07 7.00
CA GLY A 145 7.30 -11.69 6.08
C GLY A 145 7.05 -11.36 4.61
N ASN A 146 6.19 -10.38 4.29
CA ASN A 146 6.00 -9.93 2.93
C ASN A 146 7.21 -9.12 2.43
N ASN A 147 7.51 -9.22 1.14
CA ASN A 147 8.34 -8.24 0.45
C ASN A 147 7.48 -7.00 0.15
N VAL A 148 7.92 -5.83 0.59
CA VAL A 148 7.14 -4.60 0.44
C VAL A 148 7.87 -3.63 -0.47
N ILE A 149 7.15 -3.11 -1.47
CA ILE A 149 7.58 -2.04 -2.36
C ILE A 149 6.66 -0.85 -2.13
N LEU A 150 7.22 0.28 -1.75
CA LEU A 150 6.52 1.56 -1.69
C LEU A 150 6.86 2.39 -2.92
N ILE A 151 5.84 2.87 -3.63
CA ILE A 151 6.07 3.70 -4.83
C ILE A 151 6.17 5.15 -4.39
N LYS A 152 7.36 5.74 -4.56
CA LYS A 152 7.60 7.17 -4.36
C LYS A 152 6.67 7.95 -5.28
N GLU A 153 6.30 9.15 -4.87
CA GLU A 153 5.37 10.05 -5.57
C GLU A 153 3.94 9.47 -5.80
N ALA A 154 3.67 8.24 -5.31
CA ALA A 154 2.34 7.63 -5.32
C ALA A 154 1.77 7.40 -3.90
N HIS A 155 2.37 8.03 -2.91
CA HIS A 155 1.81 8.21 -1.56
C HIS A 155 1.93 9.67 -1.15
N ALA A 156 1.10 10.09 -0.20
CA ALA A 156 1.07 11.49 0.25
C ALA A 156 0.58 11.63 1.68
N THR A 157 0.84 12.80 2.25
CA THR A 157 0.32 13.20 3.55
C THR A 157 0.03 14.70 3.60
N TYR A 158 -0.29 15.22 4.78
CA TYR A 158 -0.50 16.63 5.06
C TYR A 158 0.72 17.25 5.75
N ASP A 159 0.78 18.58 5.76
CA ASP A 159 1.70 19.31 6.61
C ASP A 159 1.50 18.91 8.08
N ARG A 160 2.59 18.68 8.81
CA ARG A 160 2.56 18.29 10.20
C ARG A 160 2.90 19.46 11.11
N ILE A 161 2.01 19.75 12.06
CA ILE A 161 2.24 20.79 13.06
C ILE A 161 2.99 20.16 14.24
N GLU A 162 4.23 20.60 14.48
CA GLU A 162 5.09 20.12 15.56
C GLU A 162 4.75 20.84 16.87
N VAL A 163 3.71 20.39 17.56
CA VAL A 163 3.21 21.02 18.80
C VAL A 163 4.30 21.08 19.87
N TRP A 164 5.15 20.07 19.95
CA TRP A 164 6.27 19.97 20.89
C TRP A 164 7.42 20.94 20.55
N ASN A 165 7.49 21.46 19.34
CA ASN A 165 8.52 22.40 18.86
C ASN A 165 7.90 23.80 18.54
N GLY A 166 7.04 24.30 19.41
CA GLY A 166 6.48 25.63 19.29
C GLY A 166 5.50 25.84 18.13
N GLY A 167 4.96 24.76 17.55
CA GLY A 167 4.00 24.83 16.44
C GLY A 167 4.68 25.05 15.08
N MET A 168 5.95 24.72 14.93
CA MET A 168 6.61 24.69 13.61
C MET A 168 5.85 23.75 12.68
N VAL A 169 5.86 24.07 11.38
CA VAL A 169 5.22 23.25 10.35
C VAL A 169 6.29 22.51 9.57
N THR A 170 6.24 21.17 9.59
CA THR A 170 6.97 20.32 8.65
C THR A 170 6.09 20.12 7.42
N GLN A 171 6.61 20.50 6.25
CA GLN A 171 5.85 20.41 5.02
C GLN A 171 5.55 18.95 4.67
N ALA A 172 4.43 18.66 4.03
CA ALA A 172 4.00 17.31 3.66
C ALA A 172 5.11 16.54 2.92
N HIS A 173 5.78 17.18 1.97
CA HIS A 173 6.89 16.57 1.24
C HIS A 173 8.05 16.13 2.14
N ASP A 174 8.41 16.94 3.14
CA ASP A 174 9.48 16.59 4.08
C ASP A 174 9.05 15.42 4.98
N VAL A 175 7.76 15.37 5.37
CA VAL A 175 7.19 14.22 6.10
C VAL A 175 7.23 12.96 5.24
N GLU A 176 6.89 13.05 3.95
CA GLU A 176 6.96 11.94 3.01
C GLU A 176 8.39 11.37 2.94
N LEU A 177 9.41 12.23 2.79
CA LEU A 177 10.82 11.83 2.77
C LEU A 177 11.29 11.19 4.08
N GLU A 178 10.86 11.71 5.25
CA GLU A 178 11.13 11.10 6.54
C GLU A 178 10.59 9.66 6.61
N ILE A 179 9.36 9.45 6.17
CA ILE A 179 8.71 8.14 6.19
C ILE A 179 9.34 7.18 5.17
N GLU A 180 9.69 7.65 3.98
CA GLU A 180 10.44 6.86 3.01
C GLU A 180 11.74 6.34 3.62
N ALA A 181 12.54 7.21 4.25
CA ALA A 181 13.80 6.84 4.87
C ALA A 181 13.61 5.84 6.03
N GLU A 182 12.60 6.05 6.89
CA GLU A 182 12.24 5.13 7.99
C GLU A 182 11.88 3.74 7.45
N LEU A 183 11.04 3.69 6.43
CA LEU A 183 10.58 2.43 5.84
C LEU A 183 11.68 1.70 5.07
N GLU A 184 12.57 2.43 4.37
CA GLU A 184 13.72 1.84 3.69
C GLU A 184 14.70 1.22 4.70
N GLU A 185 14.99 1.90 5.81
CA GLU A 185 15.80 1.35 6.90
C GLU A 185 15.17 0.08 7.51
N ALA A 186 13.84 0.03 7.58
CA ALA A 186 13.09 -1.13 8.06
C ALA A 186 13.05 -2.30 7.06
N GLY A 187 13.44 -2.10 5.79
CA GLY A 187 13.51 -3.13 4.75
C GLY A 187 12.45 -3.03 3.65
N VAL A 188 11.70 -1.94 3.57
CA VAL A 188 10.85 -1.63 2.42
C VAL A 188 11.71 -1.22 1.23
N SER A 189 11.42 -1.75 0.05
CA SER A 189 12.04 -1.30 -1.19
C SER A 189 11.32 -0.04 -1.70
N LEU A 190 12.06 1.03 -1.92
CA LEU A 190 11.52 2.25 -2.54
C LEU A 190 11.68 2.17 -4.06
N LEU A 191 10.63 2.49 -4.81
CA LEU A 191 10.66 2.51 -6.26
C LEU A 191 10.13 3.85 -6.77
N CYS A 192 10.86 4.49 -7.69
CA CYS A 192 10.43 5.74 -8.31
C CYS A 192 9.38 5.50 -9.39
N MET A 193 8.53 6.49 -9.65
CA MET A 193 7.56 6.42 -10.75
C MET A 193 8.21 6.19 -12.12
N SER A 194 9.46 6.62 -12.34
CA SER A 194 10.23 6.34 -13.54
C SER A 194 10.45 4.84 -13.81
N ASP A 195 10.47 4.03 -12.74
CA ASP A 195 10.69 2.59 -12.81
C ASP A 195 9.37 1.79 -12.82
N ALA A 196 8.24 2.45 -12.55
CA ALA A 196 6.91 1.87 -12.55
C ALA A 196 6.53 1.14 -13.87
N PRO A 197 7.00 1.54 -15.07
CA PRO A 197 6.73 0.81 -16.31
C PRO A 197 7.13 -0.67 -16.28
N HIS A 198 8.11 -1.04 -15.46
CA HIS A 198 8.61 -2.42 -15.34
C HIS A 198 7.99 -3.18 -14.16
N LEU A 199 7.16 -2.51 -13.35
CA LEU A 199 6.61 -3.07 -12.10
C LEU A 199 5.74 -4.31 -12.35
N PHE A 200 4.97 -4.32 -13.44
CA PHE A 200 4.06 -5.39 -13.82
C PHE A 200 4.48 -6.14 -15.09
N SER A 201 5.68 -5.85 -15.63
CA SER A 201 6.21 -6.63 -16.73
C SER A 201 6.64 -8.02 -16.25
N ASP A 202 6.49 -9.02 -17.12
CA ASP A 202 6.89 -10.40 -16.86
C ASP A 202 8.38 -10.45 -16.48
N ARG A 203 8.68 -11.01 -15.31
CA ARG A 203 10.03 -11.39 -14.87
C ARG A 203 10.20 -12.87 -14.99
#